data_5a07e760302174f7c338372ea8ce6207
#
_entry.id   5a07e760302174f7c338372ea8ce6207
#
_cell.length_a   1.000
_cell.length_b   1.000
_cell.length_c   1.000
_cell.angle_alpha   90.00
_cell.angle_beta   90.00
_cell.angle_gamma   90.00
#
_symmetry.space_group_name_H-M   'P 1'
#
loop_
_entity.id
_entity.type
_entity.pdbx_description
1 polymer ?
#
loop_
_entity_poly.entity_id
_entity_poly.type
_entity_poly.pdbx_seq_one_letter_code
_entity_poly.pdbx_strand_id
1 'polypeptide(L)'
;MLSLPLFPLHTVLFPGCRIPLQIFEQRYLEMVKSCLKQEQGFVIVLINEGKEVGSVANLFSVGAEAKIVDWHQLDNGLLGITVEGVSRVMIRSARTQSNGLLLGEVERLKETPVFEHQQLDSLLELLTTLRQHPVVQQLGLSVDESELNSLFWCLSGLMPFSDREKQYLLELNEPAMRIAAFNKLLKSLQT
;
A
#
# COMPACT_ATOMS: atom_id res chain seq x y z
N MET A 1 6.58 -14.06 -13.37
CA MET A 1 6.80 -13.94 -11.90
C MET A 1 8.00 -13.06 -11.67
N LEU A 2 7.97 -12.26 -10.62
CA LEU A 2 9.06 -11.37 -10.20
C LEU A 2 9.52 -11.83 -8.83
N SER A 3 10.82 -11.69 -8.53
CA SER A 3 11.36 -11.95 -7.20
C SER A 3 11.64 -10.60 -6.54
N LEU A 4 10.84 -10.23 -5.53
CA LEU A 4 10.91 -8.93 -4.87
C LEU A 4 11.11 -9.08 -3.36
N PRO A 5 11.87 -8.17 -2.71
CA PRO A 5 11.90 -8.08 -1.27
C PRO A 5 10.51 -7.84 -0.68
N LEU A 6 10.20 -8.48 0.45
CA LEU A 6 8.97 -8.25 1.19
C LEU A 6 9.27 -7.41 2.42
N PHE A 7 8.45 -6.40 2.66
CA PHE A 7 8.48 -5.55 3.83
C PHE A 7 7.16 -5.69 4.61
N PRO A 8 7.12 -6.59 5.61
CA PRO A 8 5.96 -6.79 6.44
C PRO A 8 5.69 -5.60 7.35
N LEU A 9 4.44 -5.12 7.37
CA LEU A 9 4.00 -3.99 8.20
C LEU A 9 2.61 -4.26 8.79
N HIS A 10 2.22 -3.50 9.81
CA HIS A 10 0.86 -3.42 10.32
C HIS A 10 0.05 -2.30 9.63
N THR A 11 0.32 -2.07 8.36
CA THR A 11 -0.43 -1.12 7.53
C THR A 11 -0.56 -1.63 6.11
N VAL A 12 -1.57 -1.16 5.41
CA VAL A 12 -1.86 -1.52 4.02
C VAL A 12 -1.51 -0.35 3.12
N LEU A 13 -0.70 -0.62 2.09
CA LEU A 13 -0.43 0.33 1.01
C LEU A 13 -1.34 0.03 -0.17
N PHE A 14 -1.95 1.07 -0.75
CA PHE A 14 -2.74 0.95 -1.98
C PHE A 14 -2.00 1.54 -3.18
N PRO A 15 -2.28 1.10 -4.41
CA PRO A 15 -1.77 1.73 -5.62
C PRO A 15 -2.06 3.24 -5.64
N GLY A 16 -1.07 4.05 -6.03
CA GLY A 16 -1.16 5.51 -6.05
C GLY A 16 -1.07 6.20 -4.68
N CYS A 17 -1.18 5.47 -3.57
CA CYS A 17 -1.03 6.03 -2.24
C CYS A 17 0.44 6.13 -1.82
N ARG A 18 0.73 7.10 -0.94
CA ARG A 18 2.06 7.28 -0.36
C ARG A 18 2.02 7.10 1.15
N ILE A 19 3.05 6.46 1.67
CA ILE A 19 3.27 6.36 3.11
C ILE A 19 4.73 6.68 3.46
N PRO A 20 4.99 7.42 4.55
CA PRO A 20 6.32 7.59 5.09
C PRO A 20 6.71 6.37 5.92
N LEU A 21 7.97 5.94 5.79
CA LEU A 21 8.54 4.83 6.56
C LEU A 21 9.84 5.28 7.22
N GLN A 22 10.09 4.80 8.43
CA GLN A 22 11.32 4.99 9.15
C GLN A 22 12.09 3.67 9.18
N ILE A 23 13.30 3.68 8.63
CA ILE A 23 14.11 2.47 8.44
C ILE A 23 15.21 2.44 9.49
N PHE A 24 15.24 1.40 10.33
CA PHE A 24 16.22 1.23 11.40
C PHE A 24 16.86 -0.17 11.43
N GLU A 25 16.22 -1.19 10.86
CA GLU A 25 16.80 -2.52 10.79
C GLU A 25 17.80 -2.65 9.63
N GLN A 26 18.97 -3.26 9.90
CA GLN A 26 20.04 -3.40 8.92
C GLN A 26 19.58 -4.08 7.63
N ARG A 27 18.75 -5.12 7.72
CA ARG A 27 18.21 -5.84 6.54
C ARG A 27 17.40 -4.92 5.63
N TYR A 28 16.64 -3.97 6.18
CA TYR A 28 15.84 -3.02 5.40
C TYR A 28 16.67 -1.84 4.89
N LEU A 29 17.71 -1.42 5.60
CA LEU A 29 18.69 -0.45 5.08
C LEU A 29 19.40 -0.98 3.83
N GLU A 30 19.82 -2.25 3.86
CA GLU A 30 20.43 -2.93 2.70
C GLU A 30 19.42 -3.09 1.56
N MET A 31 18.17 -3.44 1.85
CA MET A 31 17.09 -3.52 0.88
C MET A 31 16.88 -2.18 0.18
N VAL A 32 16.69 -1.08 0.93
CA VAL A 32 16.48 0.27 0.38
C VAL A 32 17.65 0.68 -0.52
N LYS A 33 18.89 0.47 -0.05
CA LYS A 33 20.11 0.77 -0.85
C LYS A 33 20.12 -0.04 -2.15
N SER A 34 19.75 -1.32 -2.11
CA SER A 34 19.68 -2.17 -3.29
C SER A 34 18.57 -1.73 -4.25
N CYS A 35 17.38 -1.44 -3.72
CA CYS A 35 16.25 -0.97 -4.51
C CYS A 35 16.56 0.34 -5.25
N LEU A 36 17.15 1.31 -4.56
CA LEU A 36 17.56 2.58 -5.17
C LEU A 36 18.63 2.38 -6.26
N LYS A 37 19.60 1.49 -6.02
CA LYS A 37 20.69 1.23 -7.01
C LYS A 37 20.19 0.51 -8.27
N GLN A 38 19.19 -0.36 -8.12
CA GLN A 38 18.68 -1.22 -9.20
C GLN A 38 17.41 -0.65 -9.84
N GLU A 39 16.92 0.50 -9.35
CA GLU A 39 15.61 1.07 -9.75
C GLU A 39 14.46 0.06 -9.60
N GLN A 40 14.57 -0.80 -8.58
CA GLN A 40 13.63 -1.87 -8.31
C GLN A 40 12.75 -1.53 -7.11
N GLY A 41 11.47 -1.92 -7.16
CA GLY A 41 10.57 -1.85 -6.03
C GLY A 41 10.73 -3.00 -5.04
N PHE A 42 9.93 -2.94 -4.00
CA PHE A 42 9.73 -4.02 -3.01
C PHE A 42 8.24 -4.13 -2.69
N VAL A 43 7.83 -5.16 -1.97
CA VAL A 43 6.42 -5.37 -1.64
C VAL A 43 6.16 -5.01 -0.19
N ILE A 44 5.19 -4.12 0.04
CA ILE A 44 4.60 -3.92 1.36
C ILE A 44 3.44 -4.90 1.51
N VAL A 45 3.46 -5.65 2.61
CA VAL A 45 2.48 -6.69 2.89
C VAL A 45 2.02 -6.63 4.34
N LEU A 46 0.71 -6.73 4.57
CA LEU A 46 0.13 -6.73 5.90
C LEU A 46 0.51 -8.01 6.66
N ILE A 47 0.91 -7.85 7.90
CA ILE A 47 1.12 -8.95 8.84
C ILE A 47 -0.24 -9.46 9.30
N ASN A 48 -0.50 -10.75 9.08
CA ASN A 48 -1.70 -11.41 9.60
C ASN A 48 -1.54 -11.75 11.09
N GLU A 49 -0.39 -12.37 11.43
CA GLU A 49 -0.01 -12.69 12.80
C GLU A 49 1.50 -12.52 12.98
N GLY A 50 1.91 -11.93 14.10
CA GLY A 50 3.33 -11.70 14.42
C GLY A 50 3.67 -10.24 14.63
N LYS A 51 4.96 -9.93 14.56
CA LYS A 51 5.51 -8.58 14.75
C LYS A 51 6.27 -8.12 13.51
N GLU A 52 6.40 -6.81 13.34
CA GLU A 52 7.23 -6.23 12.27
C GLU A 52 8.72 -6.52 12.46
N VAL A 53 9.14 -6.66 13.71
CA VAL A 53 10.54 -6.85 14.11
C VAL A 53 10.75 -8.27 14.61
N GLY A 54 11.81 -8.93 14.13
CA GLY A 54 12.27 -10.23 14.64
C GLY A 54 11.85 -11.43 13.79
N SER A 55 11.07 -12.36 14.35
CA SER A 55 10.70 -13.62 13.71
C SER A 55 9.80 -13.46 12.48
N VAL A 56 9.82 -14.45 11.58
CA VAL A 56 8.95 -14.48 10.40
C VAL A 56 7.48 -14.40 10.83
N ALA A 57 6.83 -13.34 10.41
CA ALA A 57 5.40 -13.14 10.61
C ALA A 57 4.59 -13.99 9.61
N ASN A 58 3.37 -14.39 9.99
CA ASN A 58 2.40 -14.89 9.03
C ASN A 58 1.84 -13.70 8.23
N LEU A 59 1.97 -13.75 6.91
CA LEU A 59 1.64 -12.64 6.02
C LEU A 59 0.36 -12.92 5.23
N PHE A 60 -0.34 -11.86 4.86
CA PHE A 60 -1.38 -11.96 3.84
C PHE A 60 -0.76 -12.30 2.47
N SER A 61 -1.55 -12.92 1.60
CA SER A 61 -1.08 -13.33 0.27
C SER A 61 -1.11 -12.20 -0.76
N VAL A 62 -1.83 -11.11 -0.48
CA VAL A 62 -1.90 -9.94 -1.35
C VAL A 62 -1.22 -8.77 -0.65
N GLY A 63 -0.31 -8.11 -1.36
CA GLY A 63 0.35 -6.89 -0.94
C GLY A 63 0.39 -5.87 -2.06
N ALA A 64 1.14 -4.79 -1.86
CA ALA A 64 1.39 -3.77 -2.87
C ALA A 64 2.88 -3.66 -3.19
N GLU A 65 3.21 -3.72 -4.47
CA GLU A 65 4.52 -3.30 -4.96
C GLU A 65 4.67 -1.80 -4.72
N ALA A 66 5.77 -1.41 -4.11
CA ALA A 66 6.10 -0.05 -3.73
C ALA A 66 7.39 0.42 -4.40
N LYS A 67 7.44 1.66 -4.84
CA LYS A 67 8.66 2.36 -5.27
C LYS A 67 9.03 3.44 -4.26
N ILE A 68 10.32 3.67 -4.05
CA ILE A 68 10.81 4.78 -3.25
C ILE A 68 10.72 6.04 -4.09
N VAL A 69 9.98 7.06 -3.61
CA VAL A 69 9.79 8.34 -4.30
C VAL A 69 10.57 9.48 -3.66
N ASP A 70 10.94 9.31 -2.38
CA ASP A 70 11.75 10.28 -1.65
C ASP A 70 12.50 9.61 -0.51
N TRP A 71 13.61 10.19 -0.08
CA TRP A 71 14.37 9.74 1.08
C TRP A 71 15.13 10.90 1.72
N HIS A 72 15.25 10.89 3.05
CA HIS A 72 15.96 11.91 3.81
C HIS A 72 16.42 11.34 5.16
N GLN A 73 17.37 12.03 5.78
CA GLN A 73 17.74 11.73 7.15
C GLN A 73 16.76 12.42 8.12
N LEU A 74 16.22 11.65 9.05
CA LEU A 74 15.36 12.17 10.12
C LEU A 74 16.20 12.82 11.22
N ASP A 75 15.58 13.68 12.05
CA ASP A 75 16.23 14.36 13.17
C ASP A 75 16.88 13.41 14.17
N ASN A 76 16.35 12.21 14.32
CA ASN A 76 16.91 11.14 15.15
C ASN A 76 18.05 10.36 14.50
N GLY A 77 18.51 10.77 13.31
CA GLY A 77 19.59 10.15 12.57
C GLY A 77 19.22 8.93 11.74
N LEU A 78 17.97 8.45 11.82
CA LEU A 78 17.49 7.32 11.05
C LEU A 78 17.15 7.72 9.61
N LEU A 79 17.08 6.71 8.73
CA LEU A 79 16.65 6.90 7.34
C LEU A 79 15.13 6.98 7.25
N GLY A 80 14.60 8.12 6.79
CA GLY A 80 13.22 8.26 6.36
C GLY A 80 13.11 8.01 4.85
N ILE A 81 12.11 7.26 4.44
CA ILE A 81 11.74 7.11 3.02
C ILE A 81 10.26 7.38 2.85
N THR A 82 9.89 7.92 1.70
CA THR A 82 8.51 7.95 1.24
C THR A 82 8.35 6.96 0.10
N VAL A 83 7.38 6.07 0.22
CA VAL A 83 7.09 5.07 -0.81
C VAL A 83 5.73 5.30 -1.41
N GLU A 84 5.59 4.98 -2.69
CA GLU A 84 4.34 5.04 -3.45
C GLU A 84 3.97 3.65 -3.94
N GLY A 85 2.72 3.25 -3.73
CA GLY A 85 2.17 2.00 -4.26
C GLY A 85 2.07 2.03 -5.78
N VAL A 86 2.56 0.99 -6.43
CA VAL A 86 2.57 0.88 -7.90
C VAL A 86 1.44 -0.03 -8.38
N SER A 87 1.38 -1.24 -7.84
CA SER A 87 0.40 -2.25 -8.23
C SER A 87 0.13 -3.23 -7.09
N ARG A 88 -1.03 -3.86 -7.11
CA ARG A 88 -1.29 -5.01 -6.25
C ARG A 88 -0.51 -6.21 -6.73
N VAL A 89 -0.03 -7.02 -5.81
CA VAL A 89 0.68 -8.26 -6.12
C VAL A 89 0.15 -9.42 -5.30
N MET A 90 0.13 -10.61 -5.93
CA MET A 90 -0.09 -11.88 -5.27
C MET A 90 1.26 -12.49 -4.91
N ILE A 91 1.49 -12.78 -3.64
CA ILE A 91 2.68 -13.46 -3.14
C ILE A 91 2.43 -14.98 -3.24
N ARG A 92 3.17 -15.65 -4.12
CA ARG A 92 3.03 -17.10 -4.37
C ARG A 92 3.85 -17.94 -3.39
N SER A 93 5.01 -17.43 -3.04
CA SER A 93 5.89 -18.04 -2.02
C SER A 93 6.81 -16.98 -1.43
N ALA A 94 7.32 -17.25 -0.24
CA ALA A 94 8.31 -16.41 0.41
C ALA A 94 9.43 -17.27 1.01
N ARG A 95 10.65 -16.74 0.99
CA ARG A 95 11.82 -17.36 1.62
C ARG A 95 12.60 -16.32 2.40
N THR A 96 13.21 -16.72 3.50
CA THR A 96 14.08 -15.87 4.30
C THR A 96 15.51 -15.97 3.79
N GLN A 97 16.16 -14.84 3.57
CA GLN A 97 17.58 -14.75 3.25
C GLN A 97 18.44 -14.88 4.53
N SER A 98 19.75 -15.07 4.36
CA SER A 98 20.69 -15.19 5.48
C SER A 98 20.74 -13.98 6.40
N ASN A 99 20.46 -12.78 5.89
CA ASN A 99 20.35 -11.53 6.65
C ASN A 99 18.96 -11.32 7.28
N GLY A 100 18.03 -12.28 7.15
CA GLY A 100 16.67 -12.19 7.68
C GLY A 100 15.68 -11.43 6.79
N LEU A 101 16.09 -10.93 5.62
CA LEU A 101 15.19 -10.30 4.66
C LEU A 101 14.31 -11.37 4.01
N LEU A 102 13.01 -11.09 3.91
CA LEU A 102 12.08 -11.94 3.15
C LEU A 102 12.16 -11.59 1.66
N LEU A 103 12.22 -12.61 0.82
CA LEU A 103 12.15 -12.49 -0.63
C LEU A 103 10.95 -13.29 -1.12
N GLY A 104 10.03 -12.63 -1.84
CA GLY A 104 8.80 -13.23 -2.35
C GLY A 104 8.84 -13.44 -3.85
N GLU A 105 8.33 -14.60 -4.31
CA GLU A 105 7.94 -14.77 -5.71
C GLU A 105 6.54 -14.20 -5.88
N VAL A 106 6.43 -13.13 -6.68
CA VAL A 106 5.20 -12.35 -6.79
C VAL A 106 4.69 -12.26 -8.23
N GLU A 107 3.39 -12.06 -8.34
CA GLU A 107 2.69 -11.84 -9.61
C GLU A 107 1.85 -10.57 -9.50
N ARG A 108 2.02 -9.62 -10.43
CA ARG A 108 1.19 -8.42 -10.46
C ARG A 108 -0.24 -8.78 -10.82
N LEU A 109 -1.19 -8.31 -10.02
CA LEU A 109 -2.61 -8.46 -10.28
C LEU A 109 -3.04 -7.46 -11.35
N LYS A 110 -3.82 -7.94 -12.32
CA LYS A 110 -4.39 -7.05 -13.33
C LYS A 110 -5.54 -6.24 -12.72
N GLU A 111 -5.55 -4.95 -12.97
CA GLU A 111 -6.68 -4.11 -12.63
C GLU A 111 -7.71 -4.16 -13.75
N THR A 112 -8.95 -4.47 -13.37
CA THR A 112 -10.08 -4.38 -14.29
C THR A 112 -10.57 -2.93 -14.31
N PRO A 113 -10.67 -2.27 -15.49
CA PRO A 113 -11.22 -0.93 -15.56
C PRO A 113 -12.68 -0.89 -15.06
N VAL A 114 -13.03 0.18 -14.37
CA VAL A 114 -14.40 0.44 -13.90
C VAL A 114 -15.02 1.52 -14.77
N PHE A 115 -16.20 1.24 -15.35
CA PHE A 115 -16.89 2.14 -16.28
C PHE A 115 -18.16 2.77 -15.70
N GLU A 116 -18.37 2.70 -14.37
CA GLU A 116 -19.57 3.25 -13.73
C GLU A 116 -19.41 4.75 -13.40
N HIS A 117 -19.90 5.61 -14.26
CA HIS A 117 -19.84 7.08 -14.08
C HIS A 117 -20.64 7.61 -12.88
N GLN A 118 -21.74 6.94 -12.49
CA GLN A 118 -22.63 7.46 -11.43
C GLN A 118 -21.98 7.53 -10.03
N GLN A 119 -20.92 6.78 -9.79
CA GLN A 119 -20.22 6.79 -8.49
C GLN A 119 -19.01 7.71 -8.49
N LEU A 120 -18.57 8.15 -9.65
CA LEU A 120 -17.38 8.98 -9.79
C LEU A 120 -17.55 10.32 -9.05
N ASP A 121 -18.69 10.98 -9.24
CA ASP A 121 -18.95 12.32 -8.68
C ASP A 121 -18.92 12.31 -7.14
N SER A 122 -19.58 11.32 -6.51
CA SER A 122 -19.61 11.22 -5.05
C SER A 122 -18.23 10.88 -4.44
N LEU A 123 -17.39 10.09 -5.13
CA LEU A 123 -16.04 9.82 -4.71
C LEU A 123 -15.12 11.04 -4.90
N LEU A 124 -15.33 11.83 -5.96
CA LEU A 124 -14.61 13.09 -6.18
C LEU A 124 -14.96 14.14 -5.11
N GLU A 125 -16.22 14.27 -4.73
CA GLU A 125 -16.63 15.15 -3.64
C GLU A 125 -15.96 14.75 -2.33
N LEU A 126 -15.95 13.46 -2.02
CA LEU A 126 -15.29 12.93 -0.82
C LEU A 126 -13.77 13.22 -0.85
N LEU A 127 -13.11 12.97 -1.96
CA LEU A 127 -11.67 13.27 -2.11
C LEU A 127 -11.39 14.75 -1.96
N THR A 128 -12.23 15.61 -2.57
CA THR A 128 -12.11 17.07 -2.49
C THR A 128 -12.21 17.54 -1.03
N THR A 129 -13.15 16.96 -0.28
CA THR A 129 -13.30 17.26 1.15
C THR A 129 -12.09 16.82 1.95
N LEU A 130 -11.59 15.60 1.72
CA LEU A 130 -10.42 15.07 2.43
C LEU A 130 -9.14 15.85 2.11
N ARG A 131 -8.96 16.33 0.88
CA ARG A 131 -7.81 17.17 0.48
C ARG A 131 -7.74 18.52 1.21
N GLN A 132 -8.81 18.99 1.82
CA GLN A 132 -8.77 20.18 2.68
C GLN A 132 -8.07 19.93 4.01
N HIS A 133 -7.92 18.67 4.40
CA HIS A 133 -7.25 18.32 5.65
C HIS A 133 -5.72 18.46 5.52
N PRO A 134 -5.03 19.18 6.45
CA PRO A 134 -3.60 19.47 6.35
C PRO A 134 -2.71 18.21 6.21
N VAL A 135 -3.05 17.13 6.91
CA VAL A 135 -2.30 15.86 6.83
C VAL A 135 -2.40 15.26 5.43
N VAL A 136 -3.57 15.32 4.79
CA VAL A 136 -3.76 14.80 3.43
C VAL A 136 -2.97 15.61 2.40
N GLN A 137 -2.90 16.94 2.59
CA GLN A 137 -2.10 17.83 1.73
C GLN A 137 -0.61 17.47 1.76
N GLN A 138 -0.08 17.11 2.94
CA GLN A 138 1.32 16.72 3.10
C GLN A 138 1.68 15.38 2.44
N LEU A 139 0.70 14.51 2.18
CA LEU A 139 0.94 13.20 1.56
C LEU A 139 1.34 13.30 0.07
N GLY A 140 1.08 14.44 -0.59
CA GLY A 140 1.43 14.64 -2.00
C GLY A 140 0.82 13.56 -2.89
N LEU A 141 -0.48 13.31 -2.75
CA LEU A 141 -1.19 12.23 -3.43
C LEU A 141 -1.13 12.38 -4.96
N SER A 142 -0.74 11.31 -5.63
CA SER A 142 -0.78 11.19 -7.10
C SER A 142 -2.03 10.38 -7.48
N VAL A 143 -3.14 11.09 -7.76
CA VAL A 143 -4.43 10.48 -8.08
C VAL A 143 -4.82 10.88 -9.48
N ASP A 144 -5.10 9.91 -10.33
CA ASP A 144 -5.78 10.16 -11.60
C ASP A 144 -7.29 10.24 -11.34
N GLU A 145 -7.82 11.47 -11.33
CA GLU A 145 -9.22 11.73 -11.04
C GLU A 145 -10.17 11.30 -12.18
N SER A 146 -9.63 10.98 -13.34
CA SER A 146 -10.39 10.41 -14.46
C SER A 146 -10.57 8.91 -14.36
N GLU A 147 -9.76 8.24 -13.52
CA GLU A 147 -9.80 6.79 -13.30
C GLU A 147 -10.45 6.41 -11.98
N LEU A 148 -11.60 5.76 -12.03
CA LEU A 148 -12.34 5.33 -10.85
C LEU A 148 -11.51 4.40 -9.93
N ASN A 149 -10.66 3.54 -10.48
CA ASN A 149 -9.76 2.71 -9.69
C ASN A 149 -8.74 3.55 -8.89
N SER A 150 -8.16 4.60 -9.51
CA SER A 150 -7.21 5.50 -8.84
C SER A 150 -7.86 6.22 -7.66
N LEU A 151 -9.07 6.76 -7.87
CA LEU A 151 -9.87 7.37 -6.80
C LEU A 151 -10.20 6.38 -5.69
N PHE A 152 -10.66 5.19 -6.06
CA PHE A 152 -11.02 4.14 -5.11
C PHE A 152 -9.84 3.75 -4.22
N TRP A 153 -8.66 3.51 -4.80
CA TRP A 153 -7.47 3.15 -4.04
C TRP A 153 -7.03 4.29 -3.13
N CYS A 154 -7.01 5.51 -3.63
CA CYS A 154 -6.67 6.69 -2.83
C CYS A 154 -7.59 6.83 -1.61
N LEU A 155 -8.91 6.79 -1.84
CA LEU A 155 -9.88 6.90 -0.76
C LEU A 155 -9.79 5.74 0.23
N SER A 156 -9.59 4.51 -0.26
CA SER A 156 -9.38 3.35 0.62
C SER A 156 -8.18 3.52 1.55
N GLY A 157 -7.11 4.17 1.06
CA GLY A 157 -5.93 4.51 1.87
C GLY A 157 -6.20 5.59 2.90
N LEU A 158 -6.97 6.63 2.53
CA LEU A 158 -7.24 7.81 3.38
C LEU A 158 -8.30 7.56 4.45
N MET A 159 -9.25 6.66 4.19
CA MET A 159 -10.33 6.39 5.16
C MET A 159 -9.80 5.73 6.43
N PRO A 160 -10.39 6.03 7.61
CA PRO A 160 -9.99 5.47 8.90
C PRO A 160 -10.53 4.04 9.11
N PHE A 161 -10.42 3.21 8.08
CA PHE A 161 -10.74 1.79 8.16
C PHE A 161 -9.63 1.04 8.92
N SER A 162 -9.97 -0.04 9.59
CA SER A 162 -8.99 -0.93 10.19
C SER A 162 -8.09 -1.58 9.13
N ASP A 163 -6.89 -2.02 9.53
CA ASP A 163 -5.96 -2.67 8.59
C ASP A 163 -6.56 -3.93 7.93
N ARG A 164 -7.41 -4.67 8.66
CA ARG A 164 -8.11 -5.84 8.11
C ARG A 164 -9.17 -5.45 7.07
N GLU A 165 -9.90 -4.37 7.29
CA GLU A 165 -10.86 -3.84 6.31
C GLU A 165 -10.16 -3.31 5.08
N LYS A 166 -9.03 -2.60 5.25
CA LYS A 166 -8.17 -2.15 4.15
C LYS A 166 -7.62 -3.34 3.37
N GLN A 167 -7.13 -4.37 4.06
CA GLN A 167 -6.63 -5.58 3.43
C GLN A 167 -7.73 -6.30 2.65
N TYR A 168 -8.91 -6.41 3.21
CA TYR A 168 -10.06 -6.97 2.50
C TYR A 168 -10.36 -6.22 1.19
N LEU A 169 -10.35 -4.87 1.21
CA LEU A 169 -10.52 -4.07 -0.01
C LEU A 169 -9.40 -4.32 -1.02
N LEU A 170 -8.15 -4.45 -0.55
CA LEU A 170 -6.98 -4.71 -1.41
C LEU A 170 -7.07 -6.08 -2.11
N GLU A 171 -7.69 -7.07 -1.48
CA GLU A 171 -7.81 -8.45 -2.00
C GLU A 171 -8.91 -8.62 -3.04
N LEU A 172 -9.93 -7.75 -3.04
CA LEU A 172 -11.06 -7.86 -3.96
C LEU A 172 -10.60 -7.60 -5.42
N ASN A 173 -10.84 -8.54 -6.32
CA ASN A 173 -10.48 -8.41 -7.73
C ASN A 173 -11.60 -7.75 -8.54
N GLU A 174 -12.86 -8.07 -8.23
CA GLU A 174 -14.01 -7.55 -8.97
C GLU A 174 -14.34 -6.11 -8.54
N PRO A 175 -14.31 -5.13 -9.46
CA PRO A 175 -14.56 -3.73 -9.14
C PRO A 175 -15.90 -3.47 -8.45
N ALA A 176 -16.98 -4.09 -8.91
CA ALA A 176 -18.31 -3.95 -8.31
C ALA A 176 -18.33 -4.40 -6.84
N MET A 177 -17.62 -5.49 -6.51
CA MET A 177 -17.50 -5.96 -5.13
C MET A 177 -16.66 -5.02 -4.28
N ARG A 178 -15.59 -4.42 -4.83
CA ARG A 178 -14.78 -3.40 -4.15
C ARG A 178 -15.61 -2.19 -3.75
N ILE A 179 -16.37 -1.64 -4.71
CA ILE A 179 -17.22 -0.48 -4.50
C ILE A 179 -18.31 -0.79 -3.48
N ALA A 180 -18.97 -1.93 -3.58
CA ALA A 180 -20.00 -2.34 -2.62
C ALA A 180 -19.44 -2.49 -1.20
N ALA A 181 -18.25 -3.10 -1.06
CA ALA A 181 -17.56 -3.24 0.22
C ALA A 181 -17.16 -1.88 0.80
N PHE A 182 -16.57 -1.00 -0.02
CA PHE A 182 -16.19 0.36 0.38
C PHE A 182 -17.39 1.16 0.88
N ASN A 183 -18.51 1.17 0.13
CA ASN A 183 -19.72 1.87 0.52
C ASN A 183 -20.33 1.32 1.82
N LYS A 184 -20.22 0.00 2.06
CA LYS A 184 -20.64 -0.61 3.32
C LYS A 184 -19.79 -0.11 4.48
N LEU A 185 -18.47 -0.05 4.31
CA LEU A 185 -17.54 0.45 5.32
C LEU A 185 -17.74 1.94 5.59
N LEU A 186 -17.99 2.76 4.56
CA LEU A 186 -18.33 4.17 4.74
C LEU A 186 -19.58 4.37 5.61
N LYS A 187 -20.62 3.58 5.36
CA LYS A 187 -21.84 3.66 6.17
C LYS A 187 -21.58 3.30 7.63
N SER A 188 -20.70 2.34 7.91
CA SER A 188 -20.36 1.98 9.29
C SER A 188 -19.58 3.05 10.06
N LEU A 189 -18.92 3.99 9.38
CA LEU A 189 -18.25 5.12 10.02
C LEU A 189 -19.22 6.26 10.42
N GLN A 190 -20.44 6.24 9.89
CA GLN A 190 -21.45 7.28 10.15
C GLN A 190 -22.41 6.90 11.29
N THR A 191 -22.27 5.70 11.82
CA THR A 191 -23.08 5.15 12.92
C THR A 191 -22.35 5.19 14.24
#